data_ebff5000a602442ff7b8f018a8e776de
#
_entry.id   ebff5000a602442ff7b8f018a8e776de
#
_cell.length_a   1.000
_cell.length_b   1.000
_cell.length_c   1.000
_cell.angle_alpha   90.00
_cell.angle_beta   90.00
_cell.angle_gamma   90.00
#
_symmetry.space_group_name_H-M   'P 1'
#
loop_
_entity.id
_entity.type
_entity.pdbx_description
1 polymer ?
#
loop_
_entity_poly.entity_id
_entity_poly.type
_entity_poly.pdbx_seq_one_letter_code
_entity_poly.pdbx_strand_id
1 'polypeptide(L)'
;MLKTPSLLRAVLTQVHELTYDTPSGAPEYGTNTSGVGKKVIIEYASPNIAKNFHVGHLRSTIIGAFLANLYKACGWEVVSMNYLGDWGTQVCPISLFLRAHT
;
A
#
# COMPACT_ATOMS: atom_id res chain seq x y z
N MET A 1 14.97 3.76 -35.21
CA MET A 1 13.91 2.92 -34.63
C MET A 1 14.55 1.75 -33.90
N LEU A 2 14.30 1.58 -32.61
CA LEU A 2 14.77 0.39 -31.86
C LEU A 2 14.02 -0.85 -32.38
N LYS A 3 14.76 -1.92 -32.68
CA LYS A 3 14.14 -3.18 -33.12
C LYS A 3 13.45 -3.82 -31.91
N THR A 4 12.19 -4.15 -32.01
CA THR A 4 11.38 -4.72 -30.92
C THR A 4 12.05 -5.90 -30.19
N PRO A 5 12.68 -6.88 -30.88
CA PRO A 5 13.33 -7.99 -30.18
C PRO A 5 14.53 -7.54 -29.30
N SER A 6 15.27 -6.55 -29.74
CA SER A 6 16.42 -6.02 -28.96
C SER A 6 15.94 -5.26 -27.72
N LEU A 7 14.86 -4.48 -27.85
CA LEU A 7 14.25 -3.78 -26.73
C LEU A 7 13.68 -4.77 -25.71
N LEU A 8 12.93 -5.77 -26.15
CA LEU A 8 12.37 -6.80 -25.28
C LEU A 8 13.48 -7.55 -24.51
N ARG A 9 14.53 -7.94 -25.19
CA ARG A 9 15.67 -8.63 -24.53
C ARG A 9 16.28 -7.73 -23.47
N ALA A 10 16.59 -6.47 -23.78
CA ALA A 10 17.19 -5.54 -22.84
C ALA A 10 16.32 -5.34 -21.58
N VAL A 11 14.99 -5.13 -21.78
CA VAL A 11 14.05 -4.95 -20.66
C VAL A 11 13.95 -6.22 -19.81
N LEU A 12 13.79 -7.39 -20.42
CA LEU A 12 13.66 -8.66 -19.69
C LEU A 12 14.95 -9.01 -18.93
N THR A 13 16.13 -8.75 -19.52
CA THR A 13 17.41 -8.93 -18.81
C THR A 13 17.49 -8.02 -17.60
N GLN A 14 17.17 -6.73 -17.75
CA GLN A 14 17.20 -5.77 -16.66
C GLN A 14 16.18 -6.14 -15.54
N VAL A 15 14.98 -6.57 -15.92
CA VAL A 15 13.98 -7.05 -14.94
C VAL A 15 14.52 -8.23 -14.16
N HIS A 16 15.16 -9.20 -14.84
CA HIS A 16 15.72 -10.37 -14.19
C HIS A 16 16.85 -10.00 -13.23
N GLU A 17 17.83 -9.24 -13.68
CA GLU A 17 18.99 -8.81 -12.88
C GLU A 17 18.53 -8.03 -11.62
N LEU A 18 17.64 -7.05 -11.78
CA LEU A 18 17.14 -6.23 -10.67
C LEU A 18 16.10 -6.94 -9.79
N THR A 19 15.66 -8.13 -10.13
CA THR A 19 14.70 -8.90 -9.33
C THR A 19 15.38 -10.05 -8.58
N TYR A 20 16.31 -10.76 -9.23
CA TYR A 20 16.88 -12.00 -8.72
C TYR A 20 18.37 -11.91 -8.37
N ASP A 21 19.12 -11.06 -9.05
CA ASP A 21 20.58 -10.98 -8.92
C ASP A 21 21.03 -9.75 -8.11
N THR A 22 20.15 -9.20 -7.27
CA THR A 22 20.48 -8.00 -6.48
C THR A 22 21.40 -8.32 -5.32
N PRO A 23 22.43 -7.50 -5.07
CA PRO A 23 23.31 -7.66 -3.92
C PRO A 23 22.62 -7.56 -2.57
N SER A 24 21.50 -6.83 -2.52
CA SER A 24 20.67 -6.65 -1.32
C SER A 24 19.77 -7.84 -1.01
N GLY A 25 19.62 -8.80 -1.94
CA GLY A 25 18.67 -9.92 -1.83
C GLY A 25 17.19 -9.50 -1.89
N ALA A 26 16.91 -8.23 -2.17
CA ALA A 26 15.56 -7.70 -2.33
C ALA A 26 15.34 -7.18 -3.75
N PRO A 27 14.13 -7.36 -4.34
CA PRO A 27 13.86 -6.86 -5.69
C PRO A 27 14.01 -5.34 -5.78
N GLU A 28 14.85 -4.87 -6.68
CA GLU A 28 15.13 -3.44 -6.89
C GLU A 28 14.49 -2.89 -8.16
N TYR A 29 13.91 -3.76 -9.00
CA TYR A 29 13.23 -3.33 -10.22
C TYR A 29 12.06 -2.39 -9.91
N GLY A 30 12.06 -1.22 -10.56
CA GLY A 30 11.03 -0.18 -10.37
C GLY A 30 11.24 0.69 -9.14
N THR A 31 12.34 0.52 -8.40
CA THR A 31 12.69 1.40 -7.28
C THR A 31 13.51 2.60 -7.72
N ASN A 32 13.51 3.65 -6.91
CA ASN A 32 14.38 4.81 -7.09
C ASN A 32 14.64 5.51 -5.73
N THR A 33 15.53 6.48 -5.74
CA THR A 33 15.98 7.19 -4.53
C THR A 33 15.42 8.61 -4.39
N SER A 34 14.40 8.97 -5.16
CA SER A 34 13.86 10.36 -5.19
C SER A 34 13.28 10.83 -3.85
N GLY A 35 12.94 9.88 -2.98
CA GLY A 35 12.36 10.11 -1.67
C GLY A 35 13.32 9.97 -0.49
N VAL A 36 14.60 9.68 -0.73
CA VAL A 36 15.56 9.52 0.38
C VAL A 36 15.63 10.77 1.28
N GLY A 37 15.51 10.55 2.57
CA GLY A 37 15.46 11.61 3.58
C GLY A 37 14.09 12.30 3.71
N LYS A 38 13.08 11.86 2.97
CA LYS A 38 11.71 12.38 3.05
C LYS A 38 10.80 11.38 3.74
N LYS A 39 9.82 11.90 4.48
CA LYS A 39 8.81 11.12 5.18
C LYS A 39 7.42 11.49 4.65
N VAL A 40 6.55 10.49 4.51
CA VAL A 40 5.14 10.66 4.17
C VAL A 40 4.27 9.84 5.10
N ILE A 41 3.16 10.43 5.53
CA ILE A 41 2.10 9.74 6.26
C ILE A 41 0.97 9.49 5.27
N ILE A 42 0.51 8.25 5.19
CA ILE A 42 -0.60 7.85 4.32
C ILE A 42 -1.67 7.24 5.21
N GLU A 43 -2.79 7.94 5.32
CA GLU A 43 -3.97 7.45 5.99
C GLU A 43 -4.87 6.72 4.99
N TYR A 44 -5.21 5.47 5.28
CA TYR A 44 -6.12 4.67 4.46
C TYR A 44 -6.72 3.52 5.28
N ALA A 45 -7.68 2.83 4.69
CA ALA A 45 -8.43 1.77 5.36
C ALA A 45 -9.13 2.25 6.65
N SER A 46 -9.74 3.46 6.59
CA SER A 46 -10.44 4.10 7.71
C SER A 46 -11.96 4.08 7.49
N PRO A 47 -12.60 2.88 7.41
CA PRO A 47 -14.05 2.80 7.28
C PRO A 47 -14.73 3.18 8.60
N ASN A 48 -15.99 3.60 8.52
CA ASN A 48 -16.82 3.73 9.70
C ASN A 48 -17.06 2.32 10.28
N ILE A 49 -16.60 2.08 11.52
CA ILE A 49 -16.65 0.77 12.18
C ILE A 49 -18.06 0.26 12.46
N ALA A 50 -19.06 1.16 12.45
CA ALA A 50 -20.47 0.85 12.69
C ALA A 50 -21.27 0.57 11.40
N LYS A 51 -20.64 0.57 10.24
CA LYS A 51 -21.27 0.29 8.94
C LYS A 51 -20.69 -0.96 8.30
N ASN A 52 -21.52 -1.64 7.52
CA ASN A 52 -21.07 -2.77 6.73
C ASN A 52 -19.98 -2.33 5.74
N PHE A 53 -18.95 -3.15 5.62
CA PHE A 53 -17.90 -2.94 4.64
C PHE A 53 -18.48 -3.10 3.22
N HIS A 54 -18.14 -2.18 2.34
CA HIS A 54 -18.59 -2.22 0.94
C HIS A 54 -17.47 -1.87 -0.03
N VAL A 55 -17.73 -2.01 -1.33
CA VAL A 55 -16.73 -1.81 -2.40
C VAL A 55 -16.07 -0.43 -2.38
N GLY A 56 -16.75 0.61 -1.90
CA GLY A 56 -16.14 1.93 -1.74
C GLY A 56 -15.02 1.95 -0.71
N HIS A 57 -15.17 1.23 0.40
CA HIS A 57 -14.11 1.06 1.40
C HIS A 57 -12.93 0.25 0.83
N LEU A 58 -13.23 -0.83 0.10
CA LEU A 58 -12.21 -1.61 -0.56
C LEU A 58 -11.39 -0.77 -1.54
N ARG A 59 -12.04 0.07 -2.36
CA ARG A 59 -11.38 0.96 -3.29
C ARG A 59 -10.41 1.92 -2.60
N SER A 60 -10.84 2.59 -1.54
CA SER A 60 -9.97 3.51 -0.79
C SER A 60 -8.77 2.79 -0.15
N THR A 61 -9.01 1.59 0.37
CA THR A 61 -7.94 0.73 0.94
C THR A 61 -6.91 0.35 -0.11
N ILE A 62 -7.35 -0.10 -1.29
CA ILE A 62 -6.44 -0.48 -2.37
C ILE A 62 -5.62 0.72 -2.86
N ILE A 63 -6.25 1.89 -3.04
CA ILE A 63 -5.56 3.11 -3.47
C ILE A 63 -4.50 3.51 -2.43
N GLY A 64 -4.85 3.51 -1.16
CA GLY A 64 -3.90 3.87 -0.09
C GLY A 64 -2.74 2.88 0.03
N ALA A 65 -3.01 1.58 -0.04
CA ALA A 65 -1.98 0.55 -0.04
C ALA A 65 -1.04 0.67 -1.26
N PHE A 66 -1.60 0.95 -2.44
CA PHE A 66 -0.81 1.19 -3.64
C PHE A 66 0.12 2.40 -3.46
N LEU A 67 -0.41 3.53 -2.98
CA LEU A 67 0.39 4.72 -2.72
C LEU A 67 1.49 4.46 -1.69
N ALA A 68 1.19 3.75 -0.61
CA ALA A 68 2.18 3.39 0.39
C ALA A 68 3.34 2.58 -0.21
N ASN A 69 3.02 1.59 -1.04
CA ASN A 69 4.03 0.79 -1.72
C ASN A 69 4.81 1.59 -2.76
N LEU A 70 4.15 2.47 -3.51
CA LEU A 70 4.79 3.35 -4.49
C LEU A 70 5.80 4.28 -3.82
N TYR A 71 5.43 4.95 -2.74
CA TYR A 71 6.34 5.83 -2.01
C TYR A 71 7.52 5.06 -1.40
N LYS A 72 7.29 3.86 -0.87
CA LYS A 72 8.39 2.98 -0.40
C LYS A 72 9.35 2.64 -1.54
N ALA A 73 8.84 2.27 -2.71
CA ALA A 73 9.67 1.97 -3.88
C ALA A 73 10.47 3.20 -4.36
N CYS A 74 9.96 4.40 -4.11
CA CYS A 74 10.65 5.66 -4.39
C CYS A 74 11.63 6.10 -3.27
N GLY A 75 11.87 5.28 -2.27
CA GLY A 75 12.83 5.55 -1.20
C GLY A 75 12.33 6.47 -0.09
N TRP A 76 11.02 6.69 0.02
CA TRP A 76 10.42 7.47 1.12
C TRP A 76 10.29 6.65 2.39
N GLU A 77 10.46 7.29 3.55
CA GLU A 77 10.01 6.73 4.83
C GLU A 77 8.47 6.86 4.89
N VAL A 78 7.78 5.72 4.85
CA VAL A 78 6.30 5.68 4.79
C VAL A 78 5.73 5.24 6.14
N VAL A 79 4.92 6.10 6.72
CA VAL A 79 4.09 5.77 7.88
C VAL A 79 2.67 5.54 7.40
N SER A 80 2.22 4.29 7.48
CA SER A 80 0.84 3.93 7.17
C SER A 80 0.01 3.98 8.45
N MET A 81 -1.13 4.67 8.40
CA MET A 81 -2.05 4.75 9.53
C MET A 81 -3.50 4.61 9.06
N ASN A 82 -4.36 4.19 9.96
CA ASN A 82 -5.79 4.27 9.79
C ASN A 82 -6.43 5.02 10.95
N TYR A 83 -7.53 5.68 10.68
CA TYR A 83 -8.34 6.36 11.68
C TYR A 83 -9.55 5.49 12.02
N LEU A 84 -9.66 5.11 13.27
CA LEU A 84 -10.87 4.46 13.79
C LEU A 84 -11.80 5.54 14.31
N GLY A 85 -13.03 5.57 13.80
CA GLY A 85 -14.02 6.58 14.18
C GLY A 85 -14.32 6.58 15.69
N ASP A 86 -14.76 7.73 16.19
CA ASP A 86 -15.11 7.92 17.59
C ASP A 86 -16.28 7.02 18.03
N TRP A 87 -16.38 6.81 19.34
CA TRP A 87 -17.51 6.17 19.99
C TRP A 87 -18.78 7.00 19.78
N GLY A 88 -19.51 6.70 18.72
CA GLY A 88 -20.81 7.28 18.45
C GLY A 88 -21.96 6.34 18.83
N THR A 89 -23.19 6.82 18.75
CA THR A 89 -24.39 6.03 19.01
C THR A 89 -24.49 4.73 18.20
N GLN A 90 -23.80 4.66 17.06
CA GLN A 90 -23.76 3.46 16.21
C GLN A 90 -22.81 2.39 16.71
N VAL A 91 -21.79 2.73 17.51
CA VAL A 91 -20.81 1.79 18.08
C VAL A 91 -21.33 1.19 19.39
N CYS A 92 -22.10 1.95 20.17
CA CYS A 92 -22.71 1.51 21.39
C CYS A 92 -23.55 0.21 21.24
N PRO A 93 -24.48 0.08 20.27
CA PRO A 93 -25.22 -1.14 20.05
C PRO A 93 -24.36 -2.35 19.71
N ILE A 94 -23.29 -2.15 18.94
CA ILE A 94 -22.36 -3.24 18.57
C ILE A 94 -21.61 -3.76 19.78
N SER A 95 -21.14 -2.88 20.66
CA SER A 95 -20.44 -3.28 21.88
C SER A 95 -21.36 -4.01 22.87
N LEU A 96 -22.62 -3.58 22.97
CA LEU A 96 -23.64 -4.25 23.77
C LEU A 96 -23.99 -5.64 23.22
N PHE A 97 -24.11 -5.76 21.90
CA PHE A 97 -24.37 -7.05 21.24
C PHE A 97 -23.23 -8.04 21.47
N LEU A 98 -21.99 -7.63 21.31
CA LEU A 98 -20.82 -8.49 21.57
C LEU A 98 -20.75 -8.94 23.03
N ARG A 99 -21.10 -8.05 23.98
CA ARG A 99 -21.08 -8.35 25.42
C ARG A 99 -22.21 -9.31 25.86
N ALA A 100 -23.30 -9.34 25.11
CA ALA A 100 -24.43 -10.24 25.39
C ALA A 100 -24.22 -11.67 24.84
N HIS A 101 -23.20 -11.88 24.00
CA HIS A 101 -22.92 -13.16 23.35
C HIS A 101 -21.57 -13.77 23.78
N THR A 102 -20.86 -13.16 24.74
CA THR A 102 -19.70 -13.69 25.47
C THR A 102 -20.10 -14.09 26.88
#